data_b8d9bd763ed1fc0e04648ee31de7f244
#
_entry.id   b8d9bd763ed1fc0e04648ee31de7f244
#
_cell.length_a   1.000
_cell.length_b   1.000
_cell.length_c   1.000
_cell.angle_alpha   90.00
_cell.angle_beta   90.00
_cell.angle_gamma   90.00
#
_symmetry.space_group_name_H-M   'P 1'
#
loop_
_entity.id
_entity.type
_entity.pdbx_description
1 polymer ?
#
loop_
_entity_poly.entity_id
_entity_poly.type
_entity_poly.pdbx_seq_one_letter_code
_entity_poly.pdbx_strand_id
1 'polypeptide(L)'
;KFEKKIHMVINEKGFQKISTDRKFVIACYAEMLTRINENEVAALINSTLVEGKIEENDLSSEKIIQSLSIYFQLMTLVEENAATQYRRKLEDQEKITAIRGSWGEALHHWKNSNITEDEMLSAISKTEVIPVLTAHPTEAKRVTVIELHRELYLLLVKKENSSLSRLEQNEIKEKIINLLERWWRTGEIYLEKPDIRDERANVLYYLTKVFPKVLAKSDQEIINSWLELELNPNKIKNPDFFPKINFGSWVGGDRDGHPFVTPAVTKETLLLHRKAALSLIKEDLINLAKKISISAVSNPVPFAL
;
A
#
# COMPACT_ATOMS: atom_id res chain seq x y z
N LYS A 1 -1.12 -29.39 -10.55
CA LYS A 1 -1.54 -29.18 -9.13
C LYS A 1 -1.28 -27.74 -8.64
N PHE A 2 -0.25 -27.06 -9.16
CA PHE A 2 0.07 -25.66 -8.81
C PHE A 2 -0.89 -24.66 -9.49
N GLU A 3 -1.22 -24.87 -10.77
CA GLU A 3 -2.18 -24.02 -11.51
C GLU A 3 -3.60 -24.07 -10.94
N LYS A 4 -4.06 -25.23 -10.46
CA LYS A 4 -5.36 -25.35 -9.78
C LYS A 4 -5.43 -24.59 -8.44
N LYS A 5 -4.29 -24.33 -7.77
CA LYS A 5 -4.25 -23.58 -6.51
C LYS A 5 -4.30 -22.06 -6.70
N ILE A 6 -3.79 -21.53 -7.81
CA ILE A 6 -3.86 -20.10 -8.12
C ILE A 6 -5.28 -19.70 -8.52
N HIS A 7 -6.01 -20.57 -9.23
CA HIS A 7 -7.42 -20.35 -9.57
C HIS A 7 -8.39 -20.37 -8.37
N MET A 8 -7.96 -20.82 -7.20
CA MET A 8 -8.80 -20.87 -5.99
C MET A 8 -8.79 -19.58 -5.16
N VAL A 9 -7.96 -18.60 -5.52
CA VAL A 9 -7.82 -17.36 -4.71
C VAL A 9 -8.74 -16.22 -5.17
N ILE A 10 -9.21 -16.26 -6.41
CA ILE A 10 -10.18 -15.27 -6.92
C ILE A 10 -11.38 -16.04 -7.48
N ASN A 11 -12.44 -16.11 -6.70
CA ASN A 11 -13.74 -16.62 -7.08
C ASN A 11 -14.30 -15.81 -8.29
N GLU A 12 -15.23 -16.38 -9.10
CA GLU A 12 -15.88 -15.72 -10.26
C GLU A 12 -16.34 -14.30 -9.97
N LYS A 13 -16.80 -14.02 -8.75
CA LYS A 13 -17.18 -12.67 -8.27
C LYS A 13 -15.99 -11.69 -8.20
N GLY A 14 -14.79 -12.18 -7.91
CA GLY A 14 -13.56 -11.37 -7.92
C GLY A 14 -13.17 -10.97 -9.33
N PHE A 15 -13.23 -11.89 -10.29
CA PHE A 15 -12.98 -11.58 -11.70
C PHE A 15 -14.02 -10.61 -12.28
N GLN A 16 -15.29 -10.75 -11.89
CA GLN A 16 -16.34 -9.82 -12.29
C GLN A 16 -16.10 -8.41 -11.74
N LYS A 17 -15.60 -8.29 -10.51
CA LYS A 17 -15.21 -7.01 -9.91
C LYS A 17 -14.06 -6.36 -10.67
N ILE A 18 -12.97 -7.10 -10.95
CA ILE A 18 -11.84 -6.61 -11.75
C ILE A 18 -12.33 -6.12 -13.10
N SER A 19 -13.18 -6.89 -13.80
CA SER A 19 -13.73 -6.51 -15.10
C SER A 19 -14.54 -5.22 -15.05
N THR A 20 -15.35 -5.03 -14.00
CA THR A 20 -16.19 -3.83 -13.81
C THR A 20 -15.34 -2.60 -13.53
N ASP A 21 -14.40 -2.69 -12.60
CA ASP A 21 -13.52 -1.59 -12.22
C ASP A 21 -12.58 -1.22 -13.38
N ARG A 22 -12.06 -2.22 -14.09
CA ARG A 22 -11.27 -2.01 -15.30
C ARG A 22 -12.03 -1.16 -16.31
N LYS A 23 -13.27 -1.55 -16.67
CA LYS A 23 -14.09 -0.82 -17.62
C LYS A 23 -14.31 0.64 -17.17
N PHE A 24 -14.59 0.85 -15.90
CA PHE A 24 -14.79 2.18 -15.35
C PHE A 24 -13.53 3.05 -15.43
N VAL A 25 -12.38 2.54 -14.94
CA VAL A 25 -11.12 3.31 -14.90
C VAL A 25 -10.63 3.64 -16.30
N ILE A 26 -10.75 2.69 -17.23
CA ILE A 26 -10.36 2.91 -18.62
C ILE A 26 -11.28 3.91 -19.32
N ALA A 27 -12.59 3.85 -19.05
CA ALA A 27 -13.51 4.86 -19.58
C ALA A 27 -13.14 6.27 -19.08
N CYS A 28 -12.76 6.42 -17.80
CA CYS A 28 -12.25 7.68 -17.28
C CYS A 28 -10.95 8.12 -17.97
N TYR A 29 -10.04 7.18 -18.23
CA TYR A 29 -8.78 7.46 -18.89
C TYR A 29 -8.98 7.89 -20.35
N ALA A 30 -9.79 7.18 -21.12
CA ALA A 30 -10.12 7.54 -22.50
C ALA A 30 -10.87 8.89 -22.57
N GLU A 31 -11.79 9.14 -21.64
CA GLU A 31 -12.49 10.44 -21.55
C GLU A 31 -11.52 11.58 -21.25
N MET A 32 -10.59 11.39 -20.33
CA MET A 32 -9.54 12.36 -20.03
C MET A 32 -8.71 12.68 -21.28
N LEU A 33 -8.21 11.65 -21.98
CA LEU A 33 -7.42 11.81 -23.20
C LEU A 33 -8.20 12.60 -24.28
N THR A 34 -9.49 12.33 -24.45
CA THR A 34 -10.36 13.07 -25.36
C THR A 34 -10.49 14.54 -24.94
N ARG A 35 -10.66 14.82 -23.64
CA ARG A 35 -10.77 16.19 -23.11
C ARG A 35 -9.53 17.05 -23.37
N ILE A 36 -8.35 16.41 -23.43
CA ILE A 36 -7.07 17.09 -23.72
C ILE A 36 -6.66 17.02 -25.18
N ASN A 37 -7.56 16.61 -26.08
CA ASN A 37 -7.37 16.48 -27.53
C ASN A 37 -6.39 15.37 -27.96
N GLU A 38 -6.13 14.37 -27.12
CA GLU A 38 -5.32 13.18 -27.44
C GLU A 38 -6.23 12.05 -27.99
N ASN A 39 -7.00 12.34 -29.03
CA ASN A 39 -8.05 11.45 -29.55
C ASN A 39 -7.51 10.12 -30.10
N GLU A 40 -6.33 10.14 -30.76
CA GLU A 40 -5.70 8.94 -31.30
C GLU A 40 -5.23 7.99 -30.18
N VAL A 41 -4.68 8.56 -29.08
CA VAL A 41 -4.33 7.79 -27.89
C VAL A 41 -5.57 7.22 -27.21
N ALA A 42 -6.65 7.98 -27.13
CA ALA A 42 -7.92 7.50 -26.61
C ALA A 42 -8.48 6.32 -27.43
N ALA A 43 -8.36 6.38 -28.75
CA ALA A 43 -8.74 5.30 -29.65
C ALA A 43 -7.89 4.04 -29.43
N LEU A 44 -6.55 4.20 -29.29
CA LEU A 44 -5.63 3.11 -28.98
C LEU A 44 -6.01 2.41 -27.65
N ILE A 45 -6.29 3.17 -26.60
CA ILE A 45 -6.69 2.61 -25.31
C ILE A 45 -8.03 1.86 -25.40
N ASN A 46 -9.00 2.38 -26.13
CA ASN A 46 -10.29 1.73 -26.34
C ASN A 46 -10.19 0.44 -27.17
N SER A 47 -9.40 0.43 -28.26
CA SER A 47 -9.19 -0.77 -29.10
C SER A 47 -8.44 -1.87 -28.32
N THR A 48 -7.44 -1.52 -27.54
CA THR A 48 -6.71 -2.45 -26.67
C THR A 48 -7.65 -3.17 -25.69
N LEU A 49 -8.70 -2.49 -25.22
CA LEU A 49 -9.71 -3.10 -24.33
C LEU A 49 -10.66 -4.08 -25.00
N VAL A 50 -11.07 -3.77 -26.22
CA VAL A 50 -12.14 -4.52 -26.91
C VAL A 50 -11.56 -5.70 -27.66
N GLU A 51 -10.39 -5.54 -28.29
CA GLU A 51 -9.86 -6.48 -29.26
C GLU A 51 -8.55 -7.18 -28.82
N GLY A 52 -7.87 -6.66 -27.80
CA GLY A 52 -6.56 -7.17 -27.35
C GLY A 52 -5.46 -7.02 -28.40
N LYS A 53 -5.67 -6.16 -29.40
CA LYS A 53 -4.71 -5.88 -30.47
C LYS A 53 -4.30 -4.41 -30.43
N ILE A 54 -3.03 -4.17 -30.62
CA ILE A 54 -2.50 -2.82 -30.88
C ILE A 54 -2.55 -2.66 -32.38
N GLU A 55 -3.44 -1.80 -32.88
CA GLU A 55 -3.47 -1.42 -34.29
C GLU A 55 -2.27 -0.51 -34.64
N GLU A 56 -1.74 -0.66 -35.87
CA GLU A 56 -0.76 0.29 -36.39
C GLU A 56 -1.42 1.69 -36.45
N ASN A 57 -0.77 2.67 -35.85
CA ASN A 57 -1.22 4.05 -35.79
C ASN A 57 -0.01 4.98 -35.99
N ASP A 58 -0.27 6.24 -36.38
CA ASP A 58 0.75 7.25 -36.64
C ASP A 58 1.25 7.95 -35.35
N LEU A 59 0.95 7.38 -34.17
CA LEU A 59 1.37 7.92 -32.89
C LEU A 59 2.90 7.81 -32.70
N SER A 60 3.50 8.81 -32.07
CA SER A 60 4.90 8.74 -31.68
C SER A 60 5.12 7.62 -30.65
N SER A 61 6.28 6.97 -30.72
CA SER A 61 6.63 5.89 -29.79
C SER A 61 6.56 6.32 -28.33
N GLU A 62 6.89 7.58 -28.02
CA GLU A 62 6.80 8.14 -26.67
C GLU A 62 5.37 8.17 -26.16
N LYS A 63 4.41 8.61 -26.97
CA LYS A 63 2.98 8.63 -26.61
C LYS A 63 2.43 7.24 -26.40
N ILE A 64 2.82 6.29 -27.25
CA ILE A 64 2.41 4.88 -27.09
C ILE A 64 2.95 4.31 -25.79
N ILE A 65 4.27 4.47 -25.52
CA ILE A 65 4.89 3.97 -24.30
C ILE A 65 4.27 4.60 -23.06
N GLN A 66 4.08 5.92 -23.05
CA GLN A 66 3.45 6.62 -21.94
C GLN A 66 2.01 6.12 -21.70
N SER A 67 1.23 5.98 -22.76
CA SER A 67 -0.16 5.54 -22.65
C SER A 67 -0.27 4.11 -22.12
N LEU A 68 0.56 3.20 -22.60
CA LEU A 68 0.60 1.81 -22.14
C LEU A 68 1.14 1.70 -20.71
N SER A 69 2.15 2.51 -20.34
CA SER A 69 2.66 2.56 -18.97
C SER A 69 1.56 2.92 -17.98
N ILE A 70 0.83 4.01 -18.24
CA ILE A 70 -0.29 4.42 -17.39
C ILE A 70 -1.39 3.32 -17.39
N TYR A 71 -1.73 2.76 -18.54
CA TYR A 71 -2.71 1.69 -18.65
C TYR A 71 -2.37 0.50 -17.74
N PHE A 72 -1.16 -0.05 -17.81
CA PHE A 72 -0.77 -1.19 -16.98
C PHE A 72 -0.75 -0.85 -15.49
N GLN A 73 -0.37 0.35 -15.13
CA GLN A 73 -0.41 0.79 -13.73
C GLN A 73 -1.85 0.96 -13.22
N LEU A 74 -2.77 1.43 -14.07
CA LEU A 74 -4.20 1.44 -13.75
C LEU A 74 -4.75 0.03 -13.54
N MET A 75 -4.29 -0.95 -14.33
CA MET A 75 -4.68 -2.36 -14.13
C MET A 75 -4.20 -2.87 -12.77
N THR A 76 -2.96 -2.59 -12.39
CA THR A 76 -2.43 -2.94 -11.07
C THR A 76 -3.29 -2.35 -9.95
N LEU A 77 -3.67 -1.07 -10.03
CA LEU A 77 -4.55 -0.43 -9.03
C LEU A 77 -5.94 -1.08 -8.94
N VAL A 78 -6.50 -1.47 -10.08
CA VAL A 78 -7.78 -2.19 -10.13
C VAL A 78 -7.67 -3.57 -9.45
N GLU A 79 -6.60 -4.31 -9.73
CA GLU A 79 -6.35 -5.62 -9.13
C GLU A 79 -6.13 -5.51 -7.61
N GLU A 80 -5.36 -4.53 -7.15
CA GLU A 80 -5.16 -4.24 -5.73
C GLU A 80 -6.46 -3.88 -5.01
N ASN A 81 -7.31 -3.05 -5.63
CA ASN A 81 -8.62 -2.73 -5.08
C ASN A 81 -9.50 -3.98 -4.99
N ALA A 82 -9.58 -4.76 -6.06
CA ALA A 82 -10.37 -5.99 -6.08
C ALA A 82 -9.90 -7.01 -5.04
N ALA A 83 -8.59 -7.19 -4.87
CA ALA A 83 -8.01 -8.05 -3.85
C ALA A 83 -8.36 -7.57 -2.44
N THR A 84 -8.30 -6.25 -2.19
CA THR A 84 -8.69 -5.65 -0.91
C THR A 84 -10.17 -5.86 -0.61
N GLN A 85 -11.05 -5.64 -1.60
CA GLN A 85 -12.49 -5.86 -1.43
C GLN A 85 -12.83 -7.35 -1.22
N TYR A 86 -12.11 -8.24 -1.88
CA TYR A 86 -12.26 -9.68 -1.67
C TYR A 86 -11.84 -10.09 -0.26
N ARG A 87 -10.68 -9.59 0.22
CA ARG A 87 -10.22 -9.82 1.60
C ARG A 87 -11.26 -9.36 2.62
N ARG A 88 -11.83 -8.16 2.46
CA ARG A 88 -12.90 -7.63 3.33
C ARG A 88 -14.14 -8.54 3.36
N LYS A 89 -14.52 -9.08 2.20
CA LYS A 89 -15.65 -10.02 2.12
C LYS A 89 -15.35 -11.34 2.83
N LEU A 90 -14.13 -11.88 2.69
CA LEU A 90 -13.74 -13.08 3.43
C LEU A 90 -13.77 -12.83 4.94
N GLU A 91 -13.24 -11.68 5.38
CA GLU A 91 -13.24 -11.27 6.78
C GLU A 91 -14.66 -11.18 7.34
N ASP A 92 -15.61 -10.63 6.58
CA ASP A 92 -17.00 -10.45 6.98
C ASP A 92 -17.81 -11.78 6.95
N GLN A 93 -17.60 -12.61 5.93
CA GLN A 93 -18.40 -13.82 5.69
C GLN A 93 -17.84 -15.09 6.35
N GLU A 94 -16.52 -15.24 6.37
CA GLU A 94 -15.83 -16.48 6.77
C GLU A 94 -14.88 -16.27 7.97
N LYS A 95 -14.86 -15.06 8.55
CA LYS A 95 -13.97 -14.63 9.64
C LYS A 95 -12.52 -14.43 9.21
N ILE A 96 -11.77 -13.77 10.08
CA ILE A 96 -10.35 -13.46 9.87
C ILE A 96 -9.46 -14.72 9.72
N THR A 97 -9.92 -15.85 10.27
CA THR A 97 -9.24 -17.15 10.20
C THR A 97 -9.19 -17.74 8.79
N ALA A 98 -10.08 -17.33 7.89
CA ALA A 98 -10.09 -17.77 6.49
C ALA A 98 -9.12 -17.00 5.59
N ILE A 99 -8.54 -15.91 6.10
CA ILE A 99 -7.61 -15.07 5.34
C ILE A 99 -6.23 -15.72 5.37
N ARG A 100 -5.84 -16.29 4.24
CA ARG A 100 -4.55 -16.97 4.09
C ARG A 100 -3.37 -16.02 4.31
N GLY A 101 -2.37 -16.49 5.07
CA GLY A 101 -1.18 -15.72 5.42
C GLY A 101 -1.43 -14.63 6.47
N SER A 102 -2.58 -14.64 7.13
CA SER A 102 -2.92 -13.72 8.23
C SER A 102 -2.54 -14.31 9.60
N TRP A 103 -2.49 -13.44 10.60
CA TRP A 103 -2.39 -13.87 11.99
C TRP A 103 -3.60 -14.72 12.43
N GLY A 104 -4.79 -14.44 11.88
CA GLY A 104 -5.99 -15.22 12.13
C GLY A 104 -5.85 -16.67 11.69
N GLU A 105 -5.31 -16.93 10.49
CA GLU A 105 -5.04 -18.30 10.02
C GLU A 105 -3.99 -19.00 10.92
N ALA A 106 -2.89 -18.31 11.25
CA ALA A 106 -1.83 -18.88 12.07
C ALA A 106 -2.31 -19.25 13.48
N LEU A 107 -2.98 -18.34 14.16
CA LEU A 107 -3.51 -18.56 15.52
C LEU A 107 -4.60 -19.66 15.52
N HIS A 108 -5.45 -19.68 14.49
CA HIS A 108 -6.45 -20.75 14.35
C HIS A 108 -5.81 -22.12 14.18
N HIS A 109 -4.78 -22.20 13.32
CA HIS A 109 -4.02 -23.44 13.13
C HIS A 109 -3.36 -23.90 14.44
N TRP A 110 -2.74 -23.01 15.19
CA TRP A 110 -2.10 -23.33 16.47
C TRP A 110 -3.12 -23.78 17.51
N LYS A 111 -4.27 -23.11 17.63
CA LYS A 111 -5.37 -23.51 18.52
C LYS A 111 -5.85 -24.92 18.20
N ASN A 112 -6.06 -25.24 16.93
CA ASN A 112 -6.49 -26.58 16.48
C ASN A 112 -5.42 -27.66 16.67
N SER A 113 -4.15 -27.25 16.77
CA SER A 113 -3.01 -28.13 17.08
C SER A 113 -2.75 -28.28 18.58
N ASN A 114 -3.67 -27.81 19.43
CA ASN A 114 -3.59 -27.84 20.90
C ASN A 114 -2.34 -27.09 21.47
N ILE A 115 -1.83 -26.08 20.76
CA ILE A 115 -0.80 -25.19 21.27
C ILE A 115 -1.44 -24.26 22.30
N THR A 116 -0.85 -24.13 23.47
CA THR A 116 -1.37 -23.29 24.55
C THR A 116 -1.19 -21.80 24.22
N GLU A 117 -2.01 -20.95 24.82
CA GLU A 117 -1.93 -19.48 24.66
C GLU A 117 -0.54 -18.94 25.02
N ASP A 118 0.08 -19.48 26.07
CA ASP A 118 1.41 -19.04 26.51
C ASP A 118 2.51 -19.43 25.51
N GLU A 119 2.39 -20.61 24.89
CA GLU A 119 3.27 -21.03 23.80
C GLU A 119 3.07 -20.16 22.57
N MET A 120 1.81 -19.83 22.21
CA MET A 120 1.51 -18.90 21.10
C MET A 120 2.16 -17.54 21.32
N LEU A 121 1.97 -16.93 22.50
CA LEU A 121 2.55 -15.64 22.85
C LEU A 121 4.09 -15.70 22.88
N SER A 122 4.66 -16.78 23.39
CA SER A 122 6.11 -17.00 23.36
C SER A 122 6.64 -17.11 21.92
N ALA A 123 5.90 -17.72 21.01
CA ALA A 123 6.29 -17.82 19.61
C ALA A 123 6.19 -16.44 18.90
N ILE A 124 5.10 -15.71 19.12
CA ILE A 124 4.91 -14.36 18.55
C ILE A 124 6.01 -13.41 19.03
N SER A 125 6.28 -13.36 20.33
CA SER A 125 7.28 -12.45 20.94
C SER A 125 8.72 -12.74 20.49
N LYS A 126 9.01 -13.96 20.07
CA LYS A 126 10.31 -14.37 19.52
C LYS A 126 10.41 -14.15 18.01
N THR A 127 9.30 -13.83 17.35
CA THR A 127 9.31 -13.55 15.92
C THR A 127 9.99 -12.21 15.66
N GLU A 128 11.07 -12.25 14.91
CA GLU A 128 11.79 -11.07 14.44
C GLU A 128 11.91 -11.11 12.93
N VAL A 129 11.51 -10.02 12.27
CA VAL A 129 11.58 -9.88 10.82
C VAL A 129 12.25 -8.55 10.48
N ILE A 130 13.23 -8.60 9.59
CA ILE A 130 13.99 -7.41 9.15
C ILE A 130 13.89 -7.30 7.62
N PRO A 131 12.80 -6.75 7.07
CA PRO A 131 12.74 -6.44 5.64
C PRO A 131 13.82 -5.42 5.28
N VAL A 132 14.59 -5.71 4.23
CA VAL A 132 15.65 -4.83 3.75
C VAL A 132 15.22 -4.16 2.45
N LEU A 133 15.15 -2.84 2.47
CA LEU A 133 14.82 -2.04 1.30
C LEU A 133 16.06 -1.92 0.39
N THR A 134 15.85 -2.25 -0.88
CA THR A 134 16.85 -2.13 -1.93
C THR A 134 16.42 -1.06 -2.93
N ALA A 135 17.37 -0.48 -3.67
CA ALA A 135 17.06 0.40 -4.78
C ALA A 135 17.05 -0.40 -6.08
N HIS A 136 15.95 -0.24 -6.84
CA HIS A 136 15.87 -0.67 -8.23
C HIS A 136 15.77 0.58 -9.11
N PRO A 137 16.88 1.05 -9.71
CA PRO A 137 16.91 2.29 -10.49
C PRO A 137 15.89 2.34 -11.63
N THR A 138 15.48 1.17 -12.13
CA THR A 138 14.49 1.04 -13.20
C THR A 138 13.04 1.17 -12.71
N GLU A 139 12.81 1.08 -11.42
CA GLU A 139 11.48 1.16 -10.79
C GLU A 139 11.29 2.42 -9.94
N ALA A 140 12.30 3.30 -9.87
CA ALA A 140 12.23 4.53 -9.09
C ALA A 140 11.19 5.49 -9.69
N LYS A 141 9.94 5.36 -9.25
CA LYS A 141 8.88 6.30 -9.54
C LYS A 141 9.09 7.58 -8.74
N ARG A 142 8.79 8.72 -9.36
CA ARG A 142 8.77 9.99 -8.61
C ARG A 142 7.79 9.90 -7.45
N VAL A 143 8.13 10.50 -6.32
CA VAL A 143 7.23 10.59 -5.15
C VAL A 143 5.87 11.17 -5.56
N THR A 144 5.86 12.16 -6.47
CA THR A 144 4.64 12.75 -7.04
C THR A 144 3.76 11.71 -7.76
N VAL A 145 4.35 10.77 -8.49
CA VAL A 145 3.60 9.69 -9.17
C VAL A 145 3.04 8.71 -8.14
N ILE A 146 3.81 8.37 -7.11
CA ILE A 146 3.35 7.50 -6.01
C ILE A 146 2.17 8.15 -5.27
N GLU A 147 2.21 9.46 -5.06
CA GLU A 147 1.09 10.20 -4.44
C GLU A 147 -0.15 10.20 -5.33
N LEU A 148 -0.01 10.39 -6.65
CA LEU A 148 -1.12 10.30 -7.61
C LEU A 148 -1.75 8.91 -7.61
N HIS A 149 -0.94 7.84 -7.61
CA HIS A 149 -1.43 6.47 -7.49
C HIS A 149 -2.24 6.27 -6.20
N ARG A 150 -1.71 6.76 -5.08
CA ARG A 150 -2.39 6.67 -3.79
C ARG A 150 -3.72 7.42 -3.78
N GLU A 151 -3.76 8.66 -4.30
CA GLU A 151 -4.99 9.43 -4.39
C GLU A 151 -6.03 8.72 -5.26
N LEU A 152 -5.61 8.19 -6.41
CA LEU A 152 -6.47 7.43 -7.31
C LEU A 152 -7.03 6.18 -6.63
N TYR A 153 -6.17 5.40 -5.96
CA TYR A 153 -6.58 4.23 -5.20
C TYR A 153 -7.64 4.57 -4.14
N LEU A 154 -7.42 5.65 -3.37
CA LEU A 154 -8.37 6.10 -2.36
C LEU A 154 -9.72 6.53 -2.94
N LEU A 155 -9.74 7.12 -4.15
CA LEU A 155 -10.97 7.45 -4.86
C LEU A 155 -11.70 6.18 -5.34
N LEU A 156 -10.97 5.17 -5.82
CA LEU A 156 -11.55 3.86 -6.16
C LEU A 156 -12.19 3.21 -4.92
N VAL A 157 -11.47 3.20 -3.79
CA VAL A 157 -12.01 2.68 -2.52
C VAL A 157 -13.24 3.48 -2.07
N LYS A 158 -13.23 4.82 -2.20
CA LYS A 158 -14.38 5.65 -1.84
C LYS A 158 -15.59 5.36 -2.71
N LYS A 159 -15.37 5.08 -3.99
CA LYS A 159 -16.43 4.71 -4.95
C LYS A 159 -17.18 3.43 -4.57
N GLU A 160 -16.55 2.54 -3.77
CA GLU A 160 -17.20 1.31 -3.28
C GLU A 160 -18.37 1.58 -2.33
N ASN A 161 -18.46 2.76 -1.77
CA ASN A 161 -19.56 3.08 -0.86
C ASN A 161 -20.89 3.18 -1.61
N SER A 162 -21.74 2.19 -1.43
CA SER A 162 -23.07 2.10 -2.04
C SER A 162 -24.07 3.17 -1.54
N SER A 163 -23.75 3.84 -0.42
CA SER A 163 -24.58 4.91 0.15
C SER A 163 -24.39 6.25 -0.56
N LEU A 164 -23.38 6.37 -1.44
CA LEU A 164 -23.15 7.62 -2.17
C LEU A 164 -24.23 7.85 -3.24
N SER A 165 -24.74 9.08 -3.26
CA SER A 165 -25.67 9.54 -4.28
C SER A 165 -25.04 9.53 -5.68
N ARG A 166 -25.88 9.57 -6.73
CA ARG A 166 -25.41 9.70 -8.12
C ARG A 166 -24.52 10.95 -8.32
N LEU A 167 -24.83 12.04 -7.62
CA LEU A 167 -24.05 13.27 -7.72
C LEU A 167 -22.65 13.08 -7.13
N GLU A 168 -22.54 12.49 -5.94
CA GLU A 168 -21.26 12.18 -5.31
C GLU A 168 -20.42 11.18 -6.10
N GLN A 169 -21.06 10.19 -6.73
CA GLN A 169 -20.39 9.26 -7.66
C GLN A 169 -19.80 9.99 -8.87
N ASN A 170 -20.53 10.96 -9.43
CA ASN A 170 -20.03 11.79 -10.52
C ASN A 170 -18.87 12.69 -10.08
N GLU A 171 -18.92 13.26 -8.87
CA GLU A 171 -17.80 14.05 -8.33
C GLU A 171 -16.53 13.19 -8.18
N ILE A 172 -16.66 11.93 -7.74
CA ILE A 172 -15.53 11.00 -7.67
C ILE A 172 -14.98 10.75 -9.07
N LYS A 173 -15.84 10.52 -10.06
CA LYS A 173 -15.42 10.32 -11.45
C LYS A 173 -14.64 11.53 -11.97
N GLU A 174 -15.14 12.75 -11.76
CA GLU A 174 -14.43 13.96 -12.17
C GLU A 174 -13.07 14.14 -11.47
N LYS A 175 -12.99 13.81 -10.19
CA LYS A 175 -11.71 13.81 -9.46
C LYS A 175 -10.73 12.80 -10.05
N ILE A 176 -11.19 11.62 -10.43
CA ILE A 176 -10.36 10.60 -11.08
C ILE A 176 -9.83 11.12 -12.42
N ILE A 177 -10.71 11.72 -13.26
CA ILE A 177 -10.33 12.28 -14.56
C ILE A 177 -9.26 13.38 -14.38
N ASN A 178 -9.44 14.29 -13.43
CA ASN A 178 -8.45 15.34 -13.13
C ASN A 178 -7.12 14.79 -12.63
N LEU A 179 -7.12 13.71 -11.82
CA LEU A 179 -5.90 13.05 -11.41
C LEU A 179 -5.17 12.37 -12.56
N LEU A 180 -5.91 11.72 -13.45
CA LEU A 180 -5.36 11.11 -14.66
C LEU A 180 -4.74 12.15 -15.59
N GLU A 181 -5.34 13.34 -15.72
CA GLU A 181 -4.74 14.44 -16.47
C GLU A 181 -3.44 14.94 -15.84
N ARG A 182 -3.41 15.13 -14.52
CA ARG A 182 -2.18 15.47 -13.80
C ARG A 182 -1.10 14.42 -14.03
N TRP A 183 -1.47 13.15 -13.96
CA TRP A 183 -0.55 12.05 -14.18
C TRP A 183 0.00 12.06 -15.62
N TRP A 184 -0.87 12.17 -16.63
CA TRP A 184 -0.47 12.29 -18.04
C TRP A 184 0.54 13.42 -18.25
N ARG A 185 0.29 14.59 -17.64
CA ARG A 185 1.16 15.78 -17.76
C ARG A 185 2.44 15.68 -16.92
N THR A 186 2.48 14.87 -15.89
CA THR A 186 3.66 14.71 -15.03
C THR A 186 4.77 13.93 -15.75
N GLY A 187 4.42 13.02 -16.65
CA GLY A 187 5.36 12.14 -17.36
C GLY A 187 6.05 11.15 -16.42
N GLU A 188 6.11 9.90 -16.82
CA GLU A 188 6.75 8.83 -16.04
C GLU A 188 8.15 8.52 -16.50
N ILE A 189 8.49 8.94 -17.74
CA ILE A 189 9.78 8.65 -18.33
C ILE A 189 10.80 9.61 -17.73
N TYR A 190 11.67 9.06 -16.89
CA TYR A 190 12.86 9.77 -16.47
C TYR A 190 13.83 9.83 -17.67
N LEU A 191 14.12 11.03 -18.15
CA LEU A 191 15.19 11.26 -19.11
C LEU A 191 16.57 11.11 -18.46
N GLU A 192 16.62 11.19 -17.13
CA GLU A 192 17.85 11.07 -16.36
C GLU A 192 17.72 9.94 -15.33
N LYS A 193 18.79 9.16 -15.17
CA LYS A 193 18.85 8.11 -14.15
C LYS A 193 18.70 8.74 -12.76
N PRO A 194 17.81 8.22 -11.88
CA PRO A 194 17.70 8.70 -10.50
C PRO A 194 19.05 8.71 -9.79
N ASP A 195 19.33 9.75 -9.05
CA ASP A 195 20.53 9.83 -8.23
C ASP A 195 20.29 9.16 -6.86
N ILE A 196 21.37 9.00 -6.09
CA ILE A 196 21.31 8.39 -4.75
C ILE A 196 20.41 9.19 -3.77
N ARG A 197 20.17 10.47 -4.03
CA ARG A 197 19.30 11.31 -3.19
C ARG A 197 17.84 10.97 -3.43
N ASP A 198 17.45 10.71 -4.67
CA ASP A 198 16.09 10.28 -5.04
C ASP A 198 15.78 8.91 -4.45
N GLU A 199 16.72 7.96 -4.60
CA GLU A 199 16.58 6.62 -4.02
C GLU A 199 16.41 6.69 -2.49
N ARG A 200 17.23 7.51 -1.83
CA ARG A 200 17.16 7.73 -0.38
C ARG A 200 15.86 8.41 0.05
N ALA A 201 15.37 9.38 -0.73
CA ALA A 201 14.08 10.03 -0.47
C ALA A 201 12.93 9.03 -0.54
N ASN A 202 12.94 8.11 -1.50
CA ASN A 202 11.96 7.03 -1.61
C ASN A 202 11.99 6.11 -0.39
N VAL A 203 13.15 5.64 0.04
CA VAL A 203 13.28 4.80 1.25
C VAL A 203 12.72 5.53 2.47
N LEU A 204 13.11 6.80 2.69
CA LEU A 204 12.63 7.60 3.80
C LEU A 204 11.13 7.83 3.76
N TYR A 205 10.52 7.94 2.59
CA TYR A 205 9.06 8.02 2.45
C TYR A 205 8.37 6.78 3.02
N TYR A 206 8.82 5.57 2.65
CA TYR A 206 8.26 4.34 3.19
C TYR A 206 8.48 4.21 4.70
N LEU A 207 9.69 4.47 5.17
CA LEU A 207 10.04 4.39 6.58
C LEU A 207 9.25 5.39 7.46
N THR A 208 8.89 6.57 6.93
CA THR A 208 8.24 7.61 7.72
C THR A 208 6.74 7.75 7.49
N LYS A 209 6.23 7.42 6.31
CA LYS A 209 4.83 7.67 5.94
C LYS A 209 4.00 6.41 5.77
N VAL A 210 4.62 5.28 5.46
CA VAL A 210 3.91 4.02 5.17
C VAL A 210 4.03 3.04 6.33
N PHE A 211 5.23 2.60 6.66
CA PHE A 211 5.46 1.50 7.61
C PHE A 211 4.93 1.75 9.02
N PRO A 212 5.05 2.92 9.64
CA PRO A 212 4.51 3.13 10.99
C PRO A 212 3.02 2.81 11.08
N LYS A 213 2.25 3.19 10.06
CA LYS A 213 0.80 2.92 10.01
C LYS A 213 0.48 1.45 9.76
N VAL A 214 1.30 0.77 8.94
CA VAL A 214 1.12 -0.65 8.62
C VAL A 214 1.44 -1.50 9.85
N LEU A 215 2.49 -1.17 10.60
CA LEU A 215 2.85 -1.87 11.83
C LEU A 215 1.73 -1.78 12.87
N ALA A 216 1.23 -0.59 13.15
CA ALA A 216 0.12 -0.41 14.08
C ALA A 216 -1.14 -1.22 13.66
N LYS A 217 -1.40 -1.31 12.34
CA LYS A 217 -2.49 -2.14 11.81
C LYS A 217 -2.22 -3.63 11.99
N SER A 218 -0.98 -4.08 11.79
CA SER A 218 -0.57 -5.47 12.00
C SER A 218 -0.76 -5.90 13.45
N ASP A 219 -0.35 -5.08 14.41
CA ASP A 219 -0.55 -5.34 15.83
C ASP A 219 -2.04 -5.43 16.18
N GLN A 220 -2.85 -4.53 15.62
CA GLN A 220 -4.31 -4.59 15.83
C GLN A 220 -4.92 -5.85 15.20
N GLU A 221 -4.40 -6.35 14.07
CA GLU A 221 -4.85 -7.60 13.45
C GLU A 221 -4.56 -8.82 14.35
N ILE A 222 -3.40 -8.84 15.03
CA ILE A 222 -3.10 -9.88 16.03
C ILE A 222 -4.12 -9.85 17.17
N ILE A 223 -4.39 -8.66 17.73
CA ILE A 223 -5.36 -8.50 18.82
C ILE A 223 -6.74 -8.96 18.37
N ASN A 224 -7.21 -8.51 17.21
CA ASN A 224 -8.52 -8.86 16.69
C ASN A 224 -8.64 -10.38 16.46
N SER A 225 -7.61 -11.00 15.89
CA SER A 225 -7.56 -12.45 15.66
C SER A 225 -7.57 -13.23 16.96
N TRP A 226 -6.85 -12.75 17.98
CA TRP A 226 -6.82 -13.34 19.31
C TRP A 226 -8.20 -13.34 19.98
N LEU A 227 -8.89 -12.19 19.90
CA LEU A 227 -10.23 -12.02 20.48
C LEU A 227 -11.29 -12.83 19.74
N GLU A 228 -11.23 -12.88 18.40
CA GLU A 228 -12.18 -13.64 17.59
C GLU A 228 -12.07 -15.14 17.81
N LEU A 229 -10.89 -15.62 18.16
CA LEU A 229 -10.66 -17.00 18.55
C LEU A 229 -11.04 -17.29 20.02
N GLU A 230 -11.65 -16.33 20.73
CA GLU A 230 -12.04 -16.47 22.13
C GLU A 230 -10.87 -16.85 23.06
N LEU A 231 -9.67 -16.38 22.76
CA LEU A 231 -8.50 -16.54 23.61
C LEU A 231 -8.51 -15.49 24.73
N ASN A 232 -7.78 -15.72 25.82
CA ASN A 232 -7.82 -14.85 27.00
C ASN A 232 -7.38 -13.40 26.68
N PRO A 233 -8.31 -12.41 26.72
CA PRO A 233 -8.01 -11.03 26.32
C PRO A 233 -6.98 -10.34 27.22
N ASN A 234 -6.79 -10.82 28.46
CA ASN A 234 -5.82 -10.20 29.38
C ASN A 234 -4.38 -10.56 29.05
N LYS A 235 -4.17 -11.67 28.35
CA LYS A 235 -2.81 -12.12 27.97
C LYS A 235 -2.20 -11.30 26.83
N ILE A 236 -3.03 -10.82 25.88
CA ILE A 236 -2.55 -10.07 24.70
C ILE A 236 -2.36 -8.56 24.95
N LYS A 237 -2.60 -8.07 26.17
CA LYS A 237 -2.49 -6.64 26.51
C LYS A 237 -1.04 -6.13 26.60
N ASN A 238 -0.08 -7.03 26.86
CA ASN A 238 1.30 -6.61 27.00
C ASN A 238 1.95 -6.42 25.61
N PRO A 239 2.45 -5.21 25.28
CA PRO A 239 3.09 -4.93 23.99
C PRO A 239 4.37 -5.76 23.76
N ASP A 240 5.01 -6.31 24.78
CA ASP A 240 6.20 -7.16 24.65
C ASP A 240 5.91 -8.49 23.95
N PHE A 241 4.64 -8.86 23.81
CA PHE A 241 4.24 -10.07 23.09
C PHE A 241 4.13 -9.88 21.57
N PHE A 242 4.19 -8.66 21.07
CA PHE A 242 4.12 -8.44 19.63
C PHE A 242 5.43 -8.77 18.91
N PRO A 243 5.36 -9.18 17.63
CA PRO A 243 6.56 -9.49 16.85
C PRO A 243 7.41 -8.24 16.66
N LYS A 244 8.73 -8.42 16.62
CA LYS A 244 9.67 -7.33 16.34
C LYS A 244 9.87 -7.21 14.84
N ILE A 245 9.38 -6.12 14.26
CA ILE A 245 9.58 -5.81 12.85
C ILE A 245 10.48 -4.59 12.75
N ASN A 246 11.71 -4.81 12.32
CA ASN A 246 12.71 -3.78 12.07
C ASN A 246 12.90 -3.61 10.55
N PHE A 247 13.48 -2.50 10.12
CA PHE A 247 13.73 -2.26 8.70
C PHE A 247 15.21 -1.95 8.47
N GLY A 248 15.78 -2.60 7.45
CA GLY A 248 17.09 -2.29 6.91
C GLY A 248 16.98 -1.55 5.58
N SER A 249 18.08 -0.96 5.13
CA SER A 249 18.19 -0.41 3.77
C SER A 249 19.62 -0.53 3.26
N TRP A 250 19.77 -0.92 2.01
CA TRP A 250 21.04 -0.89 1.29
C TRP A 250 21.33 0.48 0.68
N VAL A 251 20.30 1.31 0.49
CA VAL A 251 20.44 2.61 -0.18
C VAL A 251 21.34 3.53 0.62
N GLY A 252 22.39 4.03 -0.05
CA GLY A 252 23.41 4.87 0.55
C GLY A 252 24.44 4.13 1.42
N GLY A 253 24.32 2.79 1.57
CA GLY A 253 25.25 1.94 2.31
C GLY A 253 26.00 0.94 1.44
N ASP A 254 25.29 0.32 0.52
CA ASP A 254 25.84 -0.64 -0.43
C ASP A 254 26.68 0.06 -1.50
N ARG A 255 27.90 -0.45 -1.70
CA ARG A 255 28.89 0.09 -2.62
C ARG A 255 29.17 -0.83 -3.80
N ASP A 256 28.58 -2.03 -3.81
CA ASP A 256 28.81 -2.98 -4.88
C ASP A 256 28.21 -2.46 -6.18
N GLY A 257 29.07 -2.30 -7.20
CA GLY A 257 28.69 -1.75 -8.51
C GLY A 257 28.20 -0.29 -8.50
N HIS A 258 28.30 0.45 -7.38
CA HIS A 258 27.79 1.82 -7.29
C HIS A 258 28.89 2.84 -6.92
N PRO A 259 29.61 3.41 -7.88
CA PRO A 259 30.78 4.25 -7.63
C PRO A 259 30.47 5.56 -6.88
N PHE A 260 29.20 5.99 -6.84
CA PHE A 260 28.78 7.22 -6.17
C PHE A 260 28.43 7.03 -4.69
N VAL A 261 28.38 5.79 -4.18
CA VAL A 261 28.17 5.53 -2.75
C VAL A 261 29.49 5.61 -2.00
N THR A 262 29.89 6.83 -1.67
CA THR A 262 31.09 7.14 -0.91
C THR A 262 30.85 7.06 0.61
N PRO A 263 31.90 6.98 1.45
CA PRO A 263 31.75 7.06 2.92
C PRO A 263 31.02 8.32 3.39
N ALA A 264 31.19 9.45 2.69
CA ALA A 264 30.47 10.68 2.98
C ALA A 264 28.97 10.52 2.75
N VAL A 265 28.54 9.89 1.63
CA VAL A 265 27.15 9.59 1.33
C VAL A 265 26.55 8.65 2.38
N THR A 266 27.29 7.61 2.80
CA THR A 266 26.83 6.70 3.85
C THR A 266 26.61 7.44 5.17
N LYS A 267 27.54 8.29 5.58
CA LYS A 267 27.41 9.13 6.78
C LYS A 267 26.18 10.05 6.70
N GLU A 268 26.00 10.72 5.59
CA GLU A 268 24.83 11.60 5.35
C GLU A 268 23.53 10.79 5.44
N THR A 269 23.48 9.63 4.82
CA THR A 269 22.31 8.73 4.85
C THR A 269 21.93 8.33 6.28
N LEU A 270 22.92 7.89 7.09
CA LEU A 270 22.68 7.56 8.49
C LEU A 270 22.17 8.75 9.31
N LEU A 271 22.70 9.96 9.08
CA LEU A 271 22.22 11.17 9.75
C LEU A 271 20.78 11.52 9.36
N LEU A 272 20.41 11.33 8.08
CA LEU A 272 19.04 11.55 7.61
C LEU A 272 18.05 10.53 8.19
N HIS A 273 18.43 9.24 8.24
CA HIS A 273 17.62 8.21 8.91
C HIS A 273 17.41 8.54 10.39
N ARG A 274 18.48 8.93 11.11
CA ARG A 274 18.38 9.36 12.51
C ARG A 274 17.45 10.56 12.68
N LYS A 275 17.60 11.58 11.84
CA LYS A 275 16.73 12.77 11.86
C LYS A 275 15.27 12.39 11.61
N ALA A 276 15.00 11.52 10.65
CA ALA A 276 13.66 11.05 10.33
C ALA A 276 13.03 10.28 11.52
N ALA A 277 13.77 9.36 12.13
CA ALA A 277 13.32 8.63 13.33
C ALA A 277 13.00 9.57 14.50
N LEU A 278 13.88 10.52 14.80
CA LEU A 278 13.64 11.51 15.86
C LEU A 278 12.44 12.41 15.57
N SER A 279 12.19 12.73 14.30
CA SER A 279 11.00 13.50 13.90
C SER A 279 9.71 12.73 14.11
N LEU A 280 9.69 11.42 13.81
CA LEU A 280 8.54 10.55 14.10
C LEU A 280 8.28 10.46 15.61
N ILE A 281 9.31 10.18 16.41
CA ILE A 281 9.17 10.11 17.88
C ILE A 281 8.61 11.42 18.42
N LYS A 282 9.13 12.56 17.95
CA LYS A 282 8.62 13.88 18.36
C LYS A 282 7.13 14.06 18.00
N GLU A 283 6.73 13.66 16.79
CA GLU A 283 5.34 13.75 16.34
C GLU A 283 4.43 12.88 17.22
N ASP A 284 4.85 11.65 17.49
CA ASP A 284 4.11 10.72 18.34
C ASP A 284 3.98 11.22 19.79
N LEU A 285 5.04 11.77 20.37
CA LEU A 285 4.99 12.39 21.70
C LEU A 285 4.04 13.59 21.77
N ILE A 286 4.02 14.43 20.72
CA ILE A 286 3.07 15.56 20.65
C ILE A 286 1.63 15.02 20.56
N ASN A 287 1.40 13.98 19.76
CA ASN A 287 0.09 13.37 19.63
C ASN A 287 -0.36 12.67 20.91
N LEU A 288 0.55 12.01 21.61
CA LEU A 288 0.32 11.42 22.92
C LEU A 288 -0.06 12.50 23.94
N ALA A 289 0.73 13.58 24.03
CA ALA A 289 0.46 14.69 24.94
C ALA A 289 -0.95 15.28 24.76
N LYS A 290 -1.44 15.36 23.50
CA LYS A 290 -2.83 15.80 23.22
C LYS A 290 -3.86 14.80 23.74
N LYS A 291 -3.58 13.49 23.66
CA LYS A 291 -4.51 12.42 24.06
C LYS A 291 -4.61 12.28 25.59
N ILE A 292 -3.52 12.52 26.31
CA ILE A 292 -3.46 12.42 27.77
C ILE A 292 -3.78 13.75 28.49
N SER A 293 -4.24 14.76 27.74
CA SER A 293 -4.75 16.01 28.31
C SER A 293 -6.12 15.77 28.94
N ILE A 294 -6.12 15.16 30.14
CA ILE A 294 -7.29 14.82 30.93
C ILE A 294 -7.35 15.69 32.18
N SER A 295 -8.56 15.96 32.70
CA SER A 295 -8.76 16.76 33.91
C SER A 295 -8.22 16.02 35.13
N ALA A 296 -7.27 16.63 35.84
CA ALA A 296 -6.77 16.13 37.12
C ALA A 296 -7.84 16.13 38.24
N VAL A 297 -8.92 16.88 38.06
CA VAL A 297 -10.07 16.89 39.00
C VAL A 297 -10.90 15.62 38.86
N SER A 298 -11.13 15.18 37.62
CA SER A 298 -11.95 13.98 37.35
C SER A 298 -11.12 12.68 37.37
N ASN A 299 -9.83 12.78 37.13
CA ASN A 299 -8.90 11.66 37.07
C ASN A 299 -7.59 12.05 37.78
N PRO A 300 -7.51 11.86 39.11
CA PRO A 300 -6.30 12.19 39.84
C PRO A 300 -5.11 11.40 39.33
N VAL A 301 -4.00 12.10 39.07
CA VAL A 301 -2.75 11.48 38.58
C VAL A 301 -2.19 10.60 39.71
N PRO A 302 -1.86 9.33 39.45
CA PRO A 302 -1.18 8.48 40.42
C PRO A 302 0.11 9.12 40.91
N PHE A 303 0.39 9.04 42.21
CA PHE A 303 1.59 9.63 42.83
C PHE A 303 2.93 9.06 42.33
N ALA A 304 2.90 8.06 41.45
CA ALA A 304 4.08 7.33 40.95
C ALA A 304 4.50 7.73 39.51
N LEU A 305 4.06 8.91 39.02
CA LEU A 305 4.53 9.44 37.74
C LEU A 305 5.43 10.64 37.97
#